data_055a9fa43cbef3848a659df1a3c2daf6
#
_entry.id   055a9fa43cbef3848a659df1a3c2daf6
#
_cell.length_a   1.000
_cell.length_b   1.000
_cell.length_c   1.000
_cell.angle_alpha   90.00
_cell.angle_beta   90.00
_cell.angle_gamma   90.00
#
_symmetry.space_group_name_H-M   'P 1'
#
loop_
_entity.id
_entity.type
_entity.pdbx_description
1 polymer ?
#
loop_
_entity_poly.entity_id
_entity_poly.type
_entity_poly.pdbx_seq_one_letter_code
_entity_poly.pdbx_strand_id
1 'polypeptide(L)'
;MSQQSSPHDGKHFVIQKGKAQCDQGDQFPMFKVTSHQKHFWNDSDGNNDFLAVTEDDLQFNPSGPSFGKCKLKPSSGGNLPCSYAPAGKWKKTYDKVNILGKKIVTEASELSCTVGGKITIKDHGQRGQMGKQNVKNADNKTVQHINPLVKIQNYKENVLESEIDAY
;
A
#
# COMPACT_ATOMS: atom_id res chain seq x y z
N MET A 1 12.46 20.71 21.90
CA MET A 1 12.88 19.92 20.71
C MET A 1 11.68 19.72 19.82
N SER A 2 11.69 20.32 18.65
CA SER A 2 10.66 20.03 17.65
C SER A 2 10.85 18.58 17.17
N GLN A 3 9.88 17.71 17.45
CA GLN A 3 9.84 16.41 16.83
C GLN A 3 9.62 16.63 15.34
N GLN A 4 10.67 16.44 14.58
CA GLN A 4 10.59 16.46 13.13
C GLN A 4 9.80 15.22 12.72
N SER A 5 8.53 15.43 12.34
CA SER A 5 7.68 14.34 11.86
C SER A 5 8.33 13.69 10.62
N SER A 6 8.43 12.38 10.63
CA SER A 6 8.91 11.64 9.46
C SER A 6 7.93 11.79 8.30
N PRO A 7 8.38 11.91 7.05
CA PRO A 7 7.49 11.91 5.89
C PRO A 7 6.66 10.62 5.76
N HIS A 8 7.01 9.59 6.54
CA HIS A 8 6.30 8.31 6.60
C HIS A 8 5.29 8.22 7.75
N ASP A 9 5.18 9.26 8.60
CA ASP A 9 4.22 9.25 9.71
C ASP A 9 2.78 9.16 9.18
N GLY A 10 2.02 8.20 9.68
CA GLY A 10 0.67 7.92 9.22
C GLY A 10 0.58 7.27 7.84
N LYS A 11 1.69 6.87 7.24
CA LYS A 11 1.73 6.19 5.94
C LYS A 11 1.82 4.67 6.13
N HIS A 12 1.12 3.95 5.27
CA HIS A 12 1.13 2.49 5.26
C HIS A 12 2.29 1.94 4.43
N PHE A 13 2.77 0.77 4.83
CA PHE A 13 3.65 -0.03 3.99
C PHE A 13 2.86 -0.65 2.83
N VAL A 14 3.53 -0.85 1.71
CA VAL A 14 2.90 -1.38 0.50
C VAL A 14 3.09 -2.89 0.43
N ILE A 15 2.04 -3.61 0.07
CA ILE A 15 2.06 -5.05 -0.17
C ILE A 15 1.84 -5.36 -1.65
N GLN A 16 2.11 -6.61 -2.04
CA GLN A 16 1.98 -7.07 -3.43
C GLN A 16 0.57 -6.85 -4.02
N LYS A 17 -0.48 -6.84 -3.20
CA LYS A 17 -1.86 -6.53 -3.59
C LYS A 17 -2.08 -5.04 -3.90
N GLY A 18 -1.17 -4.18 -3.49
CA GLY A 18 -1.22 -2.75 -3.75
C GLY A 18 -1.11 -2.42 -5.23
N LYS A 19 -1.45 -1.18 -5.58
CA LYS A 19 -1.42 -0.67 -6.95
C LYS A 19 -0.56 0.57 -7.06
N ALA A 20 0.17 0.67 -8.15
CA ALA A 20 0.92 1.85 -8.50
C ALA A 20 0.16 2.72 -9.53
N GLN A 21 0.55 3.98 -9.64
CA GLN A 21 0.07 4.89 -10.69
C GLN A 21 1.25 5.65 -11.28
N CYS A 22 1.15 5.95 -12.56
CA CYS A 22 2.06 6.86 -13.25
C CYS A 22 1.31 8.15 -13.61
N ASP A 23 1.92 9.31 -13.39
CA ASP A 23 1.31 10.60 -13.73
C ASP A 23 1.04 10.77 -15.24
N GLN A 24 1.68 9.95 -16.06
CA GLN A 24 1.54 9.93 -17.53
C GLN A 24 0.73 8.72 -18.05
N GLY A 25 0.29 7.83 -17.17
CA GLY A 25 -0.45 6.63 -17.51
C GLY A 25 -1.94 6.71 -17.17
N ASP A 26 -2.70 5.72 -17.62
CA ASP A 26 -4.15 5.61 -17.39
C ASP A 26 -4.58 4.28 -16.72
N GLN A 27 -3.63 3.40 -16.40
CA GLN A 27 -3.86 2.13 -15.74
C GLN A 27 -3.09 2.04 -14.40
N PHE A 28 -3.58 1.20 -13.51
CA PHE A 28 -3.03 1.02 -12.16
C PHE A 28 -2.62 -0.44 -11.94
N PRO A 29 -1.38 -0.81 -12.31
CA PRO A 29 -0.91 -2.19 -12.15
C PRO A 29 -0.65 -2.52 -10.69
N MET A 30 -0.74 -3.81 -10.36
CA MET A 30 -0.35 -4.34 -9.06
C MET A 30 1.17 -4.53 -8.98
N PHE A 31 1.71 -4.46 -7.77
CA PHE A 31 3.12 -4.75 -7.53
C PHE A 31 3.41 -6.24 -7.73
N LYS A 32 4.58 -6.52 -8.32
CA LYS A 32 5.14 -7.86 -8.40
C LYS A 32 6.41 -7.90 -7.54
N VAL A 33 6.36 -8.64 -6.44
CA VAL A 33 7.48 -8.75 -5.52
C VAL A 33 8.42 -9.87 -6.00
N THR A 34 9.68 -9.53 -6.19
CA THR A 34 10.74 -10.46 -6.64
C THR A 34 11.94 -10.47 -5.70
N SER A 35 12.00 -9.54 -4.75
CA SER A 35 13.14 -9.34 -3.86
C SER A 35 13.25 -10.39 -2.74
N HIS A 36 12.13 -11.01 -2.38
CA HIS A 36 12.05 -12.04 -1.33
C HIS A 36 10.78 -12.89 -1.48
N GLN A 37 10.65 -13.94 -0.66
CA GLN A 37 9.53 -14.87 -0.70
C GLN A 37 8.94 -15.21 0.68
N LYS A 38 9.34 -14.53 1.76
CA LYS A 38 9.02 -14.95 3.12
C LYS A 38 8.46 -13.84 4.04
N HIS A 39 8.48 -12.59 3.62
CA HIS A 39 8.03 -11.49 4.46
C HIS A 39 6.65 -11.01 4.04
N PHE A 40 5.64 -11.47 4.75
CA PHE A 40 4.23 -11.20 4.48
C PHE A 40 3.70 -10.16 5.46
N TRP A 41 2.80 -9.33 4.98
CA TRP A 41 2.04 -8.40 5.82
C TRP A 41 0.54 -8.58 5.59
N ASN A 42 -0.23 -8.20 6.59
CA ASN A 42 -1.68 -8.38 6.57
C ASN A 42 -2.32 -7.51 5.50
N ASP A 43 -3.24 -8.11 4.76
CA ASP A 43 -4.14 -7.38 3.87
C ASP A 43 -5.40 -6.88 4.61
N SER A 44 -6.37 -6.37 3.87
CA SER A 44 -7.64 -5.87 4.40
C SER A 44 -8.50 -6.92 5.10
N ASP A 45 -8.30 -8.19 4.75
CA ASP A 45 -9.09 -9.32 5.26
C ASP A 45 -8.36 -10.07 6.38
N GLY A 46 -7.19 -9.58 6.79
CA GLY A 46 -6.35 -10.18 7.81
C GLY A 46 -5.51 -11.37 7.32
N ASN A 47 -5.45 -11.61 6.01
CA ASN A 47 -4.61 -12.65 5.41
C ASN A 47 -3.16 -12.20 5.33
N ASN A 48 -2.23 -13.14 5.56
CA ASN A 48 -0.79 -12.92 5.49
C ASN A 48 -0.17 -13.51 4.22
N ASP A 49 -0.88 -13.47 3.10
CA ASP A 49 -0.48 -14.14 1.85
C ASP A 49 0.24 -13.20 0.88
N PHE A 50 0.33 -11.91 1.22
CA PHE A 50 0.90 -10.89 0.35
C PHE A 50 2.24 -10.40 0.85
N LEU A 51 3.24 -10.45 -0.04
CA LEU A 51 4.61 -10.05 0.24
C LEU A 51 4.74 -8.52 0.37
N ALA A 52 5.61 -8.07 1.27
CA ALA A 52 5.97 -6.67 1.41
C ALA A 52 6.78 -6.19 0.19
N VAL A 53 6.51 -4.99 -0.28
CA VAL A 53 7.22 -4.37 -1.40
C VAL A 53 8.48 -3.67 -0.89
N THR A 54 9.63 -3.96 -1.49
CA THR A 54 10.92 -3.33 -1.17
C THR A 54 11.39 -2.38 -2.27
N GLU A 55 12.43 -1.63 -2.00
CA GLU A 55 13.02 -0.68 -2.96
C GLU A 55 13.50 -1.32 -4.26
N ASP A 56 13.75 -2.64 -4.26
CA ASP A 56 14.21 -3.41 -5.43
C ASP A 56 13.05 -4.03 -6.24
N ASP A 57 11.81 -3.90 -5.77
CA ASP A 57 10.64 -4.43 -6.47
C ASP A 57 10.16 -3.42 -7.52
N LEU A 58 10.71 -3.54 -8.72
CA LEU A 58 10.53 -2.61 -9.83
C LEU A 58 9.60 -3.15 -10.92
N GLN A 59 9.02 -4.33 -10.71
CA GLN A 59 8.13 -4.98 -11.66
C GLN A 59 6.67 -4.85 -11.25
N PHE A 60 5.81 -4.85 -12.26
CA PHE A 60 4.36 -4.76 -12.08
C PHE A 60 3.64 -5.88 -12.81
N ASN A 61 2.39 -6.09 -12.43
CA ASN A 61 1.49 -7.03 -13.07
C ASN A 61 0.20 -6.28 -13.51
N PRO A 62 -0.10 -6.22 -14.83
CA PRO A 62 0.59 -6.87 -15.95
C PRO A 62 1.98 -6.29 -16.24
N SER A 63 2.85 -7.11 -16.84
CA SER A 63 4.23 -6.73 -17.14
C SER A 63 4.37 -5.72 -18.29
N GLY A 64 3.35 -5.58 -19.10
CA GLY A 64 3.30 -4.58 -20.16
C GLY A 64 2.01 -4.63 -20.99
N PRO A 65 1.48 -3.48 -21.40
CA PRO A 65 1.79 -2.12 -20.94
C PRO A 65 1.29 -1.85 -19.53
N SER A 66 2.17 -1.77 -18.55
CA SER A 66 1.81 -1.75 -17.12
C SER A 66 0.91 -0.57 -16.74
N PHE A 67 1.19 0.62 -17.23
CA PHE A 67 0.43 1.84 -16.95
C PHE A 67 -0.51 2.26 -18.07
N GLY A 68 -0.83 1.35 -19.00
CA GLY A 68 -1.73 1.60 -20.12
C GLY A 68 -1.11 2.46 -21.22
N LYS A 69 -1.75 3.56 -21.59
CA LYS A 69 -1.24 4.52 -22.60
C LYS A 69 -0.42 5.62 -21.95
N CYS A 70 0.70 5.98 -22.57
CA CYS A 70 1.62 6.98 -22.05
C CYS A 70 1.42 8.34 -22.74
N LYS A 71 1.12 9.38 -21.98
CA LYS A 71 0.93 10.75 -22.47
C LYS A 71 2.21 11.35 -23.07
N LEU A 72 3.38 10.84 -22.68
CA LEU A 72 4.68 11.28 -23.21
C LEU A 72 5.02 10.63 -24.55
N LYS A 73 4.14 9.76 -25.06
CA LYS A 73 4.30 9.08 -26.36
C LYS A 73 3.10 9.36 -27.27
N PRO A 74 2.87 10.64 -27.66
CA PRO A 74 1.75 10.98 -28.50
C PRO A 74 1.94 10.43 -29.93
N SER A 75 0.82 10.07 -30.59
CA SER A 75 0.77 9.69 -31.99
C SER A 75 -0.49 10.23 -32.63
N SER A 76 -0.59 10.14 -33.98
CA SER A 76 -1.77 10.59 -34.73
C SER A 76 -3.06 9.87 -34.37
N GLY A 77 -2.97 8.63 -33.84
CA GLY A 77 -4.11 7.81 -33.42
C GLY A 77 -4.32 7.79 -31.90
N GLY A 78 -3.69 8.69 -31.13
CA GLY A 78 -3.73 8.74 -29.69
C GLY A 78 -2.38 8.40 -29.04
N ASN A 79 -2.34 8.26 -27.73
CA ASN A 79 -1.12 7.93 -27.03
C ASN A 79 -0.71 6.46 -27.24
N LEU A 80 0.59 6.23 -27.43
CA LEU A 80 1.14 4.89 -27.57
C LEU A 80 1.15 4.14 -26.23
N PRO A 81 1.19 2.80 -26.25
CA PRO A 81 1.29 1.98 -25.04
C PRO A 81 2.52 2.33 -24.21
N CYS A 82 2.38 2.20 -22.89
CA CYS A 82 3.46 2.40 -21.93
C CYS A 82 4.62 1.46 -22.19
N SER A 83 5.83 2.02 -22.29
CA SER A 83 7.09 1.26 -22.31
C SER A 83 7.82 1.51 -20.98
N TYR A 84 7.20 1.11 -19.89
CA TYR A 84 7.76 1.30 -18.56
C TYR A 84 9.17 0.72 -18.46
N ALA A 85 10.09 1.55 -17.99
CA ALA A 85 11.44 1.14 -17.60
C ALA A 85 11.86 1.95 -16.36
N PRO A 86 12.23 1.30 -15.25
CA PRO A 86 12.61 2.01 -14.04
C PRO A 86 13.93 2.75 -14.21
N ALA A 87 13.96 4.00 -13.73
CA ALA A 87 15.17 4.82 -13.67
C ALA A 87 15.82 4.71 -12.29
N GLY A 88 16.21 3.53 -11.89
CA GLY A 88 16.79 3.25 -10.57
C GLY A 88 15.80 2.57 -9.61
N LYS A 89 16.06 2.68 -8.33
CA LYS A 89 15.23 2.11 -7.26
C LYS A 89 14.17 3.08 -6.78
N TRP A 90 13.22 2.59 -5.99
CA TRP A 90 12.27 3.44 -5.26
C TRP A 90 13.01 4.43 -4.37
N LYS A 91 12.57 5.67 -4.38
CA LYS A 91 13.05 6.77 -3.54
C LYS A 91 12.07 7.04 -2.41
N LYS A 92 12.49 7.79 -1.39
CA LYS A 92 11.67 8.11 -0.22
C LYS A 92 11.12 6.85 0.43
N THR A 93 11.94 5.83 0.55
CA THR A 93 11.60 4.57 1.22
C THR A 93 11.84 4.67 2.72
N TYR A 94 11.18 3.79 3.48
CA TYR A 94 11.33 3.74 4.94
C TYR A 94 12.59 2.95 5.30
N ASP A 95 13.51 3.57 6.02
CA ASP A 95 14.85 3.03 6.30
C ASP A 95 14.98 2.33 7.66
N LYS A 96 14.00 2.49 8.55
CA LYS A 96 14.03 1.87 9.89
C LYS A 96 13.63 0.40 9.90
N VAL A 97 13.04 -0.10 8.83
CA VAL A 97 12.70 -1.50 8.64
C VAL A 97 13.28 -1.98 7.32
N ASN A 98 14.03 -3.06 7.37
CA ASN A 98 14.68 -3.64 6.19
C ASN A 98 14.30 -5.11 6.03
N ILE A 99 14.12 -5.54 4.79
CA ILE A 99 13.94 -6.94 4.41
C ILE A 99 15.15 -7.35 3.58
N LEU A 100 15.96 -8.25 4.10
CA LEU A 100 17.21 -8.70 3.46
C LEU A 100 18.14 -7.52 3.07
N GLY A 101 18.24 -6.50 3.94
CA GLY A 101 19.03 -5.31 3.69
C GLY A 101 18.40 -4.27 2.75
N LYS A 102 17.15 -4.48 2.31
CA LYS A 102 16.43 -3.60 1.38
C LYS A 102 15.38 -2.79 2.14
N LYS A 103 15.31 -1.51 1.86
CA LYS A 103 14.35 -0.59 2.45
C LYS A 103 12.93 -0.87 1.94
N ILE A 104 11.94 -0.50 2.72
CA ILE A 104 10.54 -0.80 2.45
C ILE A 104 9.85 0.37 1.77
N VAL A 105 9.01 0.07 0.77
CA VAL A 105 8.18 1.04 0.07
C VAL A 105 6.95 1.39 0.92
N THR A 106 6.67 2.68 1.03
CA THR A 106 5.49 3.22 1.70
C THR A 106 4.66 4.07 0.72
N GLU A 107 3.50 4.53 1.15
CA GLU A 107 2.67 5.44 0.36
C GLU A 107 3.38 6.75 -0.03
N ALA A 108 4.44 7.13 0.69
CA ALA A 108 5.24 8.32 0.40
C ALA A 108 6.35 8.06 -0.63
N SER A 109 6.59 6.81 -1.02
CA SER A 109 7.66 6.44 -1.93
C SER A 109 7.36 6.82 -3.38
N GLU A 110 8.41 7.07 -4.15
CA GLU A 110 8.34 7.49 -5.54
C GLU A 110 9.34 6.72 -6.39
N LEU A 111 8.98 6.46 -7.65
CA LEU A 111 9.84 5.82 -8.64
C LEU A 111 9.78 6.63 -9.93
N SER A 112 10.92 6.80 -10.60
CA SER A 112 10.99 7.47 -11.89
C SER A 112 11.02 6.46 -13.02
N CYS A 113 10.30 6.76 -14.11
CA CYS A 113 10.39 6.05 -15.37
C CYS A 113 11.39 6.74 -16.30
N THR A 114 12.18 5.96 -17.05
CA THR A 114 13.16 6.50 -18.02
C THR A 114 12.52 7.33 -19.13
N VAL A 115 11.24 7.07 -19.45
CA VAL A 115 10.47 7.86 -20.42
C VAL A 115 10.13 9.26 -19.88
N GLY A 116 10.14 9.47 -18.55
CA GLY A 116 9.90 10.75 -17.90
C GLY A 116 8.72 10.78 -16.95
N GLY A 117 7.97 9.69 -16.80
CA GLY A 117 6.85 9.60 -15.87
C GLY A 117 7.31 9.43 -14.42
N LYS A 118 6.49 9.92 -13.49
CA LYS A 118 6.66 9.72 -12.05
C LYS A 118 5.64 8.69 -11.56
N ILE A 119 6.13 7.65 -10.91
CA ILE A 119 5.33 6.57 -10.39
C ILE A 119 5.19 6.72 -8.88
N THR A 120 3.96 6.67 -8.40
CA THR A 120 3.60 6.77 -6.98
C THR A 120 2.66 5.64 -6.59
N ILE A 121 2.33 5.56 -5.32
CA ILE A 121 1.45 4.52 -4.78
C ILE A 121 -0.01 4.99 -4.93
N LYS A 122 -0.82 4.23 -5.66
CA LYS A 122 -2.26 4.45 -5.80
C LYS A 122 -3.03 3.83 -4.65
N ASP A 123 -2.66 2.60 -4.28
CA ASP A 123 -3.26 1.84 -3.19
C ASP A 123 -2.17 0.98 -2.53
N HIS A 124 -2.04 1.06 -1.21
CA HIS A 124 -1.05 0.28 -0.47
C HIS A 124 -1.46 -1.19 -0.28
N GLY A 125 -2.72 -1.53 -0.50
CA GLY A 125 -3.27 -2.88 -0.38
C GLY A 125 -3.66 -3.30 1.03
N GLN A 126 -3.17 -2.62 2.05
CA GLN A 126 -3.54 -2.84 3.44
C GLN A 126 -4.74 -1.97 3.79
N ARG A 127 -5.81 -2.57 4.28
CA ARG A 127 -6.96 -1.83 4.82
C ARG A 127 -7.29 -2.41 6.16
N GLY A 128 -7.09 -1.64 7.22
CA GLY A 128 -7.50 -2.03 8.55
C GLY A 128 -9.03 -2.09 8.64
N GLN A 129 -9.61 -3.27 8.45
CA GLN A 129 -10.96 -3.50 8.93
C GLN A 129 -10.87 -4.03 10.36
N MET A 130 -11.56 -3.37 11.26
CA MET A 130 -11.73 -3.90 12.61
C MET A 130 -12.69 -5.10 12.51
N GLY A 131 -12.11 -6.31 12.44
CA GLY A 131 -12.89 -7.53 12.54
C GLY A 131 -13.55 -7.65 13.91
N LYS A 132 -14.66 -8.35 13.99
CA LYS A 132 -15.39 -8.59 15.26
C LYS A 132 -14.48 -9.15 16.37
N GLN A 133 -13.56 -10.05 16.00
CA GLN A 133 -12.59 -10.61 16.94
C GLN A 133 -11.61 -9.56 17.47
N ASN A 134 -11.19 -8.63 16.63
CA ASN A 134 -10.31 -7.54 17.03
C ASN A 134 -11.02 -6.58 18.00
N VAL A 135 -12.29 -6.29 17.77
CA VAL A 135 -13.12 -5.49 18.68
C VAL A 135 -13.28 -6.21 20.03
N LYS A 136 -13.56 -7.52 20.01
CA LYS A 136 -13.72 -8.33 21.23
C LYS A 136 -12.45 -8.38 22.08
N ASN A 137 -11.28 -8.46 21.43
CA ASN A 137 -9.97 -8.57 22.10
C ASN A 137 -9.33 -7.20 22.40
N ALA A 138 -9.91 -6.09 21.91
CA ALA A 138 -9.35 -4.78 22.11
C ALA A 138 -9.37 -4.36 23.58
N ASP A 139 -8.27 -3.78 24.06
CA ASP A 139 -8.22 -3.13 25.36
C ASP A 139 -9.01 -1.82 25.33
N ASN A 140 -9.96 -1.68 26.26
CA ASN A 140 -10.85 -0.54 26.32
C ASN A 140 -10.11 0.79 26.47
N LYS A 141 -9.06 0.83 27.26
CA LYS A 141 -8.26 2.06 27.46
C LYS A 141 -7.51 2.47 26.20
N THR A 142 -6.90 1.52 25.50
CA THR A 142 -6.15 1.79 24.27
C THR A 142 -7.08 2.28 23.17
N VAL A 143 -8.24 1.67 22.98
CA VAL A 143 -9.20 2.07 21.95
C VAL A 143 -9.81 3.43 22.26
N GLN A 144 -10.13 3.75 23.52
CA GLN A 144 -10.60 5.07 23.92
C GLN A 144 -9.54 6.16 23.76
N HIS A 145 -8.26 5.82 23.92
CA HIS A 145 -7.16 6.75 23.67
C HIS A 145 -7.04 7.12 22.18
N ILE A 146 -7.28 6.16 21.28
CA ILE A 146 -7.27 6.37 19.82
C ILE A 146 -8.49 7.17 19.36
N ASN A 147 -9.67 6.87 19.93
CA ASN A 147 -10.91 7.56 19.59
C ASN A 147 -11.76 7.86 20.85
N PRO A 148 -11.48 8.98 21.54
CA PRO A 148 -12.13 9.30 22.82
C PRO A 148 -13.64 9.60 22.70
N LEU A 149 -14.16 9.81 21.51
CA LEU A 149 -15.59 10.09 21.27
C LEU A 149 -16.44 8.82 21.23
N VAL A 150 -15.83 7.64 21.16
CA VAL A 150 -16.54 6.36 21.10
C VAL A 150 -16.54 5.70 22.49
N LYS A 151 -17.71 5.40 23.02
CA LYS A 151 -17.87 4.53 24.17
C LYS A 151 -17.69 3.08 23.70
N ILE A 152 -16.49 2.54 23.90
CA ILE A 152 -16.10 1.25 23.37
C ILE A 152 -16.99 0.10 23.86
N GLN A 153 -17.54 0.23 25.07
CA GLN A 153 -18.43 -0.77 25.63
C GLN A 153 -19.71 -0.92 24.80
N ASN A 154 -20.36 0.19 24.48
CA ASN A 154 -21.56 0.19 23.63
C ASN A 154 -21.26 -0.30 22.21
N TYR A 155 -20.07 0.00 21.70
CA TYR A 155 -19.63 -0.48 20.39
C TYR A 155 -19.43 -1.99 20.38
N LYS A 156 -18.81 -2.55 21.43
CA LYS A 156 -18.63 -4.00 21.58
C LYS A 156 -19.98 -4.73 21.71
N GLU A 157 -20.90 -4.19 22.48
CA GLU A 157 -22.24 -4.76 22.65
C GLU A 157 -23.00 -4.80 21.31
N ASN A 158 -23.04 -3.70 20.59
CA ASN A 158 -23.70 -3.62 19.28
C ASN A 158 -23.10 -4.58 18.24
N VAL A 159 -21.79 -4.77 18.23
CA VAL A 159 -21.12 -5.70 17.32
C VAL A 159 -21.43 -7.16 17.67
N LEU A 160 -21.51 -7.48 18.96
CA LEU A 160 -21.82 -8.84 19.43
C LEU A 160 -23.30 -9.18 19.27
N GLU A 161 -24.22 -8.24 19.51
CA GLU A 161 -25.65 -8.44 19.31
C GLU A 161 -26.02 -8.70 17.85
N SER A 162 -25.33 -8.06 16.90
CA SER A 162 -25.56 -8.31 15.47
C SER A 162 -25.20 -9.73 15.01
N GLU A 163 -24.53 -10.53 15.84
CA GLU A 163 -24.28 -11.95 15.57
C GLU A 163 -25.45 -12.85 15.94
N ILE A 164 -26.26 -12.44 16.91
CA ILE A 164 -27.39 -13.25 17.40
C ILE A 164 -28.55 -13.22 16.40
N ASP A 165 -28.76 -12.11 15.71
CA ASP A 165 -29.82 -11.93 14.74
C ASP A 165 -29.54 -12.54 13.35
N ALA A 166 -28.33 -13.09 13.14
CA ALA A 166 -27.91 -13.68 11.87
C ALA A 166 -28.07 -15.21 11.78
N TYR A 167 -28.72 -15.84 12.78
CA TYR A 167 -29.01 -17.29 12.80
C TYR A 167 -30.49 -17.57 12.82
#